data_a83cca234e3a4782434594afcbd5f41f
#
_entry.id   a83cca234e3a4782434594afcbd5f41f
#
_cell.length_a   1.000
_cell.length_b   1.000
_cell.length_c   1.000
_cell.angle_alpha   90.00
_cell.angle_beta   90.00
_cell.angle_gamma   90.00
#
_symmetry.space_group_name_H-M   'P 1'
#
loop_
_entity.id
_entity.type
_entity.pdbx_description
1 polymer ?
#
loop_
_entity_poly.entity_id
_entity_poly.type
_entity_poly.pdbx_seq_one_letter_code
_entity_poly.pdbx_strand_id
1 'polypeptide(L)'
;MTRTVEVSSPARLSLRHRQLVVAREDGSAPSVPLEDLALLVVDNPQVTYTHALLAALAEAKVATILCGPDHMPAGVVLPYAANALAGERQRAQLACPRPLAKRLWQAIVACKLRRQADLLRRATGQDA
;
A
#
# COMPACT_ATOMS: atom_id res chain seq x y z
N MET A 1 14.29 4.05 0.29
CA MET A 1 13.57 2.78 0.62
C MET A 1 12.09 3.12 0.74
N THR A 2 11.24 2.61 -0.13
CA THR A 2 9.81 2.97 -0.17
C THR A 2 9.05 2.25 0.94
N ARG A 3 8.27 3.00 1.74
CA ARG A 3 7.53 2.52 2.91
C ARG A 3 6.04 2.43 2.61
N THR A 4 5.37 1.49 3.26
CA THR A 4 3.92 1.49 3.41
C THR A 4 3.59 2.02 4.80
N VAL A 5 2.66 2.97 4.89
CA VAL A 5 2.11 3.47 6.15
C VAL A 5 0.67 3.02 6.23
N GLU A 6 0.32 2.35 7.32
CA GLU A 6 -1.04 1.96 7.66
C GLU A 6 -1.52 2.77 8.86
N VAL A 7 -2.74 3.29 8.78
CA VAL A 7 -3.40 4.06 9.83
C VAL A 7 -4.67 3.32 10.25
N SER A 8 -4.54 2.53 11.31
CA SER A 8 -5.59 1.66 11.87
C SER A 8 -6.26 2.22 13.14
N SER A 9 -5.84 3.40 13.59
CA SER A 9 -6.41 4.10 14.75
C SER A 9 -6.91 5.49 14.36
N PRO A 10 -7.81 6.11 15.17
CA PRO A 10 -8.24 7.48 14.95
C PRO A 10 -7.06 8.43 14.83
N ALA A 11 -7.04 9.21 13.77
CA ALA A 11 -5.94 10.13 13.49
C ALA A 11 -6.37 11.26 12.54
N ARG A 12 -5.69 12.38 12.63
CA ARG A 12 -5.77 13.46 11.65
C ARG A 12 -4.52 13.47 10.78
N LEU A 13 -4.71 13.26 9.47
CA LEU A 13 -3.64 13.24 8.49
C LEU A 13 -3.52 14.62 7.83
N SER A 14 -2.33 15.17 7.79
CA SER A 14 -2.06 16.48 7.20
C SER A 14 -0.70 16.52 6.53
N LEU A 15 -0.52 17.50 5.64
CA LEU A 15 0.74 17.78 4.98
C LEU A 15 1.50 18.88 5.74
N ARG A 16 2.77 18.62 6.09
CA ARG A 16 3.67 19.64 6.62
C ARG A 16 5.08 19.42 6.08
N HIS A 17 5.67 20.44 5.48
CA HIS A 17 7.04 20.38 4.91
C HIS A 17 7.30 19.16 4.02
N ARG A 18 6.36 18.86 3.11
CA ARG A 18 6.39 17.66 2.22
C ARG A 18 6.42 16.32 2.99
N GLN A 19 5.91 16.30 4.21
CA GLN A 19 5.77 15.10 5.02
C GLN A 19 4.29 14.83 5.32
N LEU A 20 3.93 13.55 5.31
CA LEU A 20 2.70 13.07 5.91
C LEU A 20 2.85 13.17 7.43
N VAL A 21 2.00 13.94 8.09
CA VAL A 21 1.91 14.02 9.55
C VAL A 21 0.67 13.27 10.00
N VAL A 22 0.86 12.33 10.93
CA VAL A 22 -0.22 11.51 11.53
C VAL A 22 -0.44 11.97 12.96
N ALA A 23 -1.31 12.96 13.18
CA ALA A 23 -1.64 13.44 14.52
C ALA A 23 -2.66 12.50 15.18
N ARG A 24 -2.30 11.91 16.32
CA ARG A 24 -3.13 10.99 17.10
C ARG A 24 -3.72 11.68 18.33
N GLU A 25 -4.73 11.06 18.93
CA GLU A 25 -5.39 11.57 20.14
C GLU A 25 -4.47 11.58 21.37
N ASP A 26 -3.46 10.72 21.40
CA ASP A 26 -2.43 10.68 22.46
C ASP A 26 -1.45 11.85 22.42
N GLY A 27 -1.62 12.79 21.49
CA GLY A 27 -0.74 13.93 21.27
C GLY A 27 0.50 13.61 20.44
N SER A 28 0.73 12.36 20.06
CA SER A 28 1.83 12.00 19.16
C SER A 28 1.52 12.46 17.73
N ALA A 29 2.55 12.91 17.01
CA ALA A 29 2.43 13.34 15.63
C ALA A 29 3.62 12.85 14.79
N PRO A 30 3.78 11.54 14.61
CA PRO A 30 4.84 11.03 13.74
C PRO A 30 4.69 11.55 12.32
N SER A 31 5.82 11.72 11.64
CA SER A 31 5.84 12.19 10.26
C SER A 31 6.69 11.30 9.36
N VAL A 32 6.30 11.22 8.09
CA VAL A 32 7.00 10.44 7.06
C VAL A 32 7.16 11.32 5.81
N PRO A 33 8.38 11.47 5.26
CA PRO A 33 8.59 12.15 4.01
C PRO A 33 7.79 11.49 2.87
N LEU A 34 7.13 12.29 2.02
CA LEU A 34 6.34 11.75 0.91
C LEU A 34 7.20 10.98 -0.10
N GLU A 35 8.47 11.33 -0.25
CA GLU A 35 9.43 10.64 -1.13
C GLU A 35 9.77 9.21 -0.66
N ASP A 36 9.64 8.95 0.63
CA ASP A 36 9.84 7.62 1.22
C ASP A 36 8.56 6.77 1.20
N LEU A 37 7.42 7.35 0.85
CA LEU A 37 6.13 6.69 0.91
C LEU A 37 5.75 6.10 -0.45
N ALA A 38 5.44 4.80 -0.48
CA ALA A 38 4.91 4.11 -1.66
C ALA A 38 3.40 3.96 -1.60
N LEU A 39 2.87 3.71 -0.41
CA LEU A 39 1.47 3.38 -0.18
C LEU A 39 1.01 3.92 1.18
N LEU A 40 -0.17 4.54 1.18
CA LEU A 40 -0.90 4.88 2.40
C LEU A 40 -2.14 3.98 2.48
N VAL A 41 -2.33 3.29 3.60
CA VAL A 41 -3.53 2.51 3.89
C VAL A 41 -4.28 3.19 5.04
N VAL A 42 -5.53 3.54 4.80
CA VAL A 42 -6.42 4.16 5.78
C VAL A 42 -7.47 3.13 6.18
N ASP A 43 -7.30 2.58 7.38
CA ASP A 43 -8.10 1.45 7.90
C ASP A 43 -8.82 1.81 9.21
N ASN A 44 -9.29 3.05 9.33
CA ASN A 44 -10.13 3.45 10.46
C ASN A 44 -11.14 4.51 10.00
N PRO A 45 -12.43 4.38 10.32
CA PRO A 45 -13.49 5.30 9.88
C PRO A 45 -13.40 6.70 10.51
N GLN A 46 -12.66 6.86 11.61
CA GLN A 46 -12.47 8.15 12.29
C GLN A 46 -11.23 8.91 11.80
N VAL A 47 -10.54 8.40 10.78
CA VAL A 47 -9.43 9.11 10.18
C VAL A 47 -9.94 10.29 9.35
N THR A 48 -9.38 11.46 9.60
CA THR A 48 -9.62 12.66 8.81
C THR A 48 -8.36 13.07 8.05
N TYR A 49 -8.52 13.65 6.88
CA TYR A 49 -7.39 14.10 6.08
C TYR A 49 -7.69 15.40 5.35
N THR A 50 -6.65 16.18 5.07
CA THR A 50 -6.80 17.43 4.34
C THR A 50 -6.71 17.20 2.83
N HIS A 51 -7.45 18.00 2.04
CA HIS A 51 -7.33 17.98 0.57
C HIS A 51 -5.89 18.22 0.09
N ALA A 52 -5.16 19.13 0.75
CA ALA A 52 -3.76 19.41 0.41
C ALA A 52 -2.86 18.17 0.55
N LEU A 53 -3.11 17.31 1.55
CA LEU A 53 -2.39 16.05 1.70
C LEU A 53 -2.70 15.10 0.53
N LEU A 54 -3.98 14.92 0.17
CA LEU A 54 -4.35 14.03 -0.95
C LEU A 54 -3.74 14.48 -2.26
N ALA A 55 -3.75 15.78 -2.54
CA ALA A 55 -3.13 16.35 -3.73
C ALA A 55 -1.61 16.09 -3.75
N ALA A 56 -0.92 16.32 -2.63
CA ALA A 56 0.52 16.09 -2.53
C ALA A 56 0.90 14.60 -2.62
N LEU A 57 0.08 13.69 -2.07
CA LEU A 57 0.26 12.25 -2.24
C LEU A 57 0.14 11.85 -3.73
N ALA A 58 -0.87 12.38 -4.43
CA ALA A 58 -1.04 12.13 -5.85
C ALA A 58 0.14 12.67 -6.69
N GLU A 59 0.63 13.88 -6.40
CA GLU A 59 1.83 14.45 -7.04
C GLU A 59 3.09 13.61 -6.77
N ALA A 60 3.25 13.12 -5.54
CA ALA A 60 4.34 12.24 -5.15
C ALA A 60 4.18 10.80 -5.68
N LYS A 61 3.11 10.50 -6.44
CA LYS A 61 2.78 9.16 -6.98
C LYS A 61 2.54 8.10 -5.91
N VAL A 62 2.09 8.50 -4.74
CA VAL A 62 1.70 7.63 -3.65
C VAL A 62 0.25 7.18 -3.85
N ALA A 63 0.01 5.88 -3.89
CA ALA A 63 -1.35 5.34 -3.88
C ALA A 63 -1.94 5.40 -2.48
N THR A 64 -3.25 5.64 -2.37
CA THR A 64 -3.95 5.59 -1.08
C THR A 64 -5.07 4.56 -1.15
N ILE A 65 -5.05 3.56 -0.27
CA ILE A 65 -6.10 2.56 -0.10
C ILE A 65 -7.02 3.01 1.03
N LEU A 66 -8.32 2.98 0.77
CA LEU A 66 -9.36 3.21 1.76
C LEU A 66 -10.01 1.87 2.10
N CYS A 67 -9.97 1.49 3.38
CA CYS A 67 -10.59 0.26 3.86
C CYS A 67 -12.03 0.52 4.33
N GLY A 68 -12.87 -0.49 4.19
CA GLY A 68 -14.23 -0.51 4.70
C GLY A 68 -14.31 -0.96 6.16
N PRO A 69 -15.54 -1.05 6.71
CA PRO A 69 -15.76 -1.50 8.10
C PRO A 69 -15.31 -2.95 8.36
N ASP A 70 -15.14 -3.74 7.31
CA ASP A 70 -14.65 -5.12 7.33
C ASP A 70 -13.11 -5.20 7.23
N HIS A 71 -12.42 -4.05 7.32
CA HIS A 71 -10.97 -3.93 7.14
C HIS A 71 -10.47 -4.39 5.77
N MET A 72 -11.38 -4.51 4.79
CA MET A 72 -11.02 -4.85 3.41
C MET A 72 -10.93 -3.60 2.54
N PRO A 73 -10.07 -3.60 1.51
CA PRO A 73 -9.99 -2.48 0.58
C PRO A 73 -11.34 -2.22 -0.10
N ALA A 74 -11.92 -1.05 0.16
CA ALA A 74 -13.17 -0.58 -0.44
C ALA A 74 -12.94 0.35 -1.62
N GLY A 75 -11.79 1.05 -1.63
CA GLY A 75 -11.46 1.99 -2.70
C GLY A 75 -9.98 2.32 -2.75
N VAL A 76 -9.58 2.92 -3.88
CA VAL A 76 -8.19 3.34 -4.12
C VAL A 76 -8.18 4.72 -4.75
N VAL A 77 -7.36 5.61 -4.20
CA VAL A 77 -7.02 6.89 -4.82
C VAL A 77 -5.67 6.73 -5.52
N LEU A 78 -5.67 6.90 -6.82
CA LEU A 78 -4.47 6.77 -7.65
C LEU A 78 -4.07 8.12 -8.26
N PRO A 79 -2.77 8.37 -8.44
CA PRO A 79 -2.30 9.54 -9.19
C PRO A 79 -2.88 9.55 -10.60
N TYR A 80 -3.47 10.68 -11.01
CA TYR A 80 -3.99 10.84 -12.37
C TYR A 80 -2.87 10.92 -13.41
N ALA A 81 -1.77 11.59 -13.05
CA ALA A 81 -0.59 11.66 -13.91
C ALA A 81 0.09 10.29 -13.96
N ALA A 82 -0.29 9.48 -14.92
CA ALA A 82 0.33 8.18 -15.18
C ALA A 82 1.82 8.35 -15.46
N ASN A 83 2.62 7.42 -14.98
CA ASN A 83 3.99 7.26 -15.46
C ASN A 83 3.94 7.09 -16.99
N ALA A 84 4.77 7.81 -17.74
CA ALA A 84 4.83 7.74 -19.21
C ALA A 84 4.91 6.28 -19.74
N LEU A 85 5.48 5.37 -18.94
CA LEU A 85 5.60 3.94 -19.24
C LEU A 85 4.37 3.12 -18.82
N ALA A 86 3.35 3.70 -18.19
CA ALA A 86 2.20 2.93 -17.70
C ALA A 86 1.43 2.26 -18.85
N GLY A 87 1.17 2.98 -19.94
CA GLY A 87 0.50 2.45 -21.11
C GLY A 87 1.31 1.35 -21.82
N GLU A 88 2.63 1.46 -21.86
CA GLU A 88 3.51 0.44 -22.39
C GLU A 88 3.50 -0.83 -21.52
N ARG A 89 3.61 -0.66 -20.20
CA ARG A 89 3.54 -1.77 -19.25
C ARG A 89 2.19 -2.49 -19.29
N GLN A 90 1.09 -1.75 -19.37
CA GLN A 90 -0.25 -2.35 -19.52
C GLN A 90 -0.36 -3.14 -20.81
N ARG A 91 0.10 -2.60 -21.93
CA ARG A 91 0.12 -3.33 -23.20
C ARG A 91 0.98 -4.59 -23.12
N ALA A 92 2.15 -4.52 -22.51
CA ALA A 92 3.01 -5.67 -22.30
C ALA A 92 2.36 -6.74 -21.40
N GLN A 93 1.61 -6.33 -20.37
CA GLN A 93 0.85 -7.26 -19.53
C GLN A 93 -0.28 -7.96 -20.30
N LEU A 94 -1.04 -7.20 -21.11
CA LEU A 94 -2.11 -7.76 -21.94
C LEU A 94 -1.58 -8.69 -23.03
N ALA A 95 -0.41 -8.36 -23.59
CA ALA A 95 0.27 -9.17 -24.60
C ALA A 95 1.08 -10.34 -24.00
N CYS A 96 1.01 -10.55 -22.68
CA CYS A 96 1.80 -11.59 -22.00
C CYS A 96 1.44 -12.99 -22.55
N PRO A 97 2.40 -13.73 -23.13
CA PRO A 97 2.15 -15.07 -23.65
C PRO A 97 1.69 -16.02 -22.54
N ARG A 98 0.68 -16.86 -22.82
CA ARG A 98 0.16 -17.85 -21.85
C ARG A 98 1.24 -18.70 -21.16
N PRO A 99 2.31 -19.18 -21.84
CA PRO A 99 3.36 -19.94 -21.17
C PRO A 99 4.13 -19.12 -20.13
N LEU A 100 4.34 -17.81 -20.38
CA LEU A 100 4.99 -16.90 -19.43
C LEU A 100 4.06 -16.62 -18.24
N ALA A 101 2.80 -16.30 -18.49
CA ALA A 101 1.80 -16.09 -17.45
C ALA A 101 1.67 -17.31 -16.53
N LYS A 102 1.65 -18.54 -17.11
CA LYS A 102 1.61 -19.79 -16.34
C LYS A 102 2.84 -19.97 -15.45
N ARG A 103 4.06 -19.69 -15.96
CA ARG A 103 5.30 -19.77 -15.17
C ARG A 103 5.33 -18.76 -14.04
N LEU A 104 4.91 -17.51 -14.30
CA LEU A 104 4.82 -16.47 -13.27
C LEU A 104 3.83 -16.86 -12.17
N TRP A 105 2.64 -17.34 -12.56
CA TRP A 105 1.64 -17.82 -11.61
C TRP A 105 2.15 -18.99 -10.77
N GLN A 106 2.79 -19.95 -11.38
CA GLN A 106 3.41 -21.09 -10.69
C GLN A 106 4.45 -20.65 -9.67
N ALA A 107 5.30 -19.67 -10.02
CA ALA A 107 6.30 -19.10 -9.10
C ALA A 107 5.63 -18.40 -7.90
N ILE A 108 4.57 -17.63 -8.14
CA ILE A 108 3.81 -16.95 -7.07
C ILE A 108 3.17 -17.96 -6.13
N VAL A 109 2.48 -18.97 -6.66
CA VAL A 109 1.83 -20.01 -5.85
C VAL A 109 2.86 -20.81 -5.05
N ALA A 110 3.97 -21.21 -5.66
CA ALA A 110 5.03 -21.91 -4.96
C ALA A 110 5.64 -21.07 -3.82
N CYS A 111 5.86 -19.77 -4.05
CA CYS A 111 6.34 -18.85 -3.02
C CYS A 111 5.34 -18.73 -1.87
N LYS A 112 4.05 -18.55 -2.18
CA LYS A 112 2.98 -18.50 -1.19
C LYS A 112 2.94 -19.75 -0.31
N LEU A 113 2.95 -20.94 -0.92
CA LEU A 113 2.93 -22.20 -0.18
C LEU A 113 4.14 -22.37 0.73
N ARG A 114 5.35 -22.05 0.25
CA ARG A 114 6.56 -22.08 1.09
C ARG A 114 6.45 -21.15 2.30
N ARG A 115 6.00 -19.91 2.09
CA ARG A 115 5.84 -18.93 3.17
C ARG A 115 4.78 -19.37 4.19
N GLN A 116 3.69 -19.95 3.74
CA GLN A 116 2.66 -20.50 4.62
C GLN A 116 3.18 -21.71 5.40
N ALA A 117 3.93 -22.61 4.77
CA ALA A 117 4.57 -23.74 5.44
C ALA A 117 5.59 -23.27 6.50
N ASP A 118 6.43 -22.28 6.17
CA ASP A 118 7.39 -21.70 7.12
C ASP A 118 6.70 -21.05 8.32
N LEU A 119 5.59 -20.36 8.09
CA LEU A 119 4.79 -19.78 9.17
C LEU A 119 4.19 -20.87 10.06
N LEU A 120 3.64 -21.91 9.46
CA LEU A 120 3.04 -23.03 10.18
C LEU A 120 4.08 -23.75 11.05
N ARG A 121 5.27 -24.05 10.52
CA ARG A 121 6.38 -24.64 11.30
C ARG A 121 6.73 -23.80 12.51
N ARG A 122 6.88 -22.47 12.32
CA ARG A 122 7.16 -21.55 13.44
C ARG A 122 6.06 -21.51 14.48
N ALA A 123 4.79 -21.56 14.05
CA ALA A 123 3.64 -21.51 14.94
C ALA A 123 3.41 -22.81 15.72
N THR A 124 3.76 -23.97 15.12
CA THR A 124 3.54 -25.30 15.73
C THR A 124 4.76 -25.85 16.45
N GLY A 125 5.94 -25.18 16.35
CA GLY A 125 7.18 -25.68 16.96
C GLY A 125 7.70 -26.99 16.36
N GLN A 126 7.17 -27.40 15.21
CA GLN A 126 7.63 -28.58 14.47
C GLN A 126 8.79 -28.17 13.54
N ASP A 127 9.99 -28.05 14.13
CA ASP A 127 11.23 -28.19 13.38
C ASP A 127 11.46 -29.68 13.16
N ALA A 128 11.28 -30.10 11.90
CA ALA A 128 11.65 -31.42 11.44
C ALA A 128 13.08 -31.40 10.93
#